data_58e1697affc7d0906a5ac9d4ee3307eb
#
_entry.id   58e1697affc7d0906a5ac9d4ee3307eb
#
_cell.length_a   1.000
_cell.length_b   1.000
_cell.length_c   1.000
_cell.angle_alpha   90.00
_cell.angle_beta   90.00
_cell.angle_gamma   90.00
#
_symmetry.space_group_name_H-M   'P 1'
#
loop_
_entity.id
_entity.type
_entity.pdbx_description
1 polymer ?
#
loop_
_entity_poly.entity_id
_entity_poly.type
_entity_poly.pdbx_seq_one_letter_code
_entity_poly.pdbx_strand_id
1 'polypeptide(L)'
;MLILPPQLWAKTYLIAENMSSSLNVAVDYKISIPSGITKLSIKSVRFPNKTNQASMQKIIASQFIPSARPTNTKELTDQWGNNIRVASWSQPPPYLSVIGKYKITLDRYLKKFQGEFPYPIKSIPKKNKIYLKPSDLIQSNSNKIQFLAKKLLKGVTNQVQAVSLILNFVVDHISYRVNPSKYDALYTLKSSIGNCQNYAHLSAALLRSGGIPVRIVTGITAKKGWEARTGTTSWNIKLGQGRHAWLEVYYPNFGWVGYDPQQTLNFVSTRHIAIEVGPDAFDASTDGAIVWTSSGNIQPSVKENITIQYERDRETFSTIGEQPSPKNNLFSSPFRTAALRPPPLRERPEKPTIPHYTLEEIKQFSVYSKRVFGNLNFPRLIDIFSRGSNNEKGAKTLRRSFVSETAEYVTSNQKYSQKIDIPYPLKLYDISLALHKFGGQKGFLWLTVIKDEHNKPVERIAKSKMIHISRIGFFNGYQWIPFSFADVILLPGSYWISLGYSGDAIFNWFYLLGNPYIGPEDTRSCPREKNTWDTLQNYDFNFRVRGFELRG
;
A
#
# COMPACT_ATOMS: atom_id res chain seq x y z
N MET A 1 2.05 -44.74 -5.41
CA MET A 1 2.04 -43.48 -6.13
C MET A 1 1.45 -42.45 -5.19
N LEU A 2 2.28 -41.75 -4.42
CA LEU A 2 1.84 -40.73 -3.45
C LEU A 2 1.46 -39.50 -4.24
N ILE A 3 0.18 -39.16 -4.27
CA ILE A 3 -0.33 -37.89 -4.81
C ILE A 3 0.08 -36.82 -3.80
N LEU A 4 1.16 -36.12 -4.08
CA LEU A 4 1.51 -34.88 -3.36
C LEU A 4 0.36 -33.89 -3.52
N PRO A 5 -0.11 -33.25 -2.44
CA PRO A 5 -1.13 -32.22 -2.55
C PRO A 5 -0.63 -31.09 -3.47
N PRO A 6 -1.48 -30.50 -4.31
CA PRO A 6 -1.08 -29.43 -5.20
C PRO A 6 -0.47 -28.29 -4.38
N GLN A 7 0.78 -27.97 -4.66
CA GLN A 7 1.44 -26.81 -4.08
C GLN A 7 0.60 -25.58 -4.45
N LEU A 8 0.04 -24.91 -3.46
CA LEU A 8 -0.68 -23.65 -3.63
C LEU A 8 0.34 -22.57 -4.00
N TRP A 9 0.59 -22.41 -5.30
CA TRP A 9 1.40 -21.33 -5.85
C TRP A 9 0.59 -20.03 -5.80
N ALA A 10 1.23 -18.94 -5.39
CA ALA A 10 0.71 -17.62 -5.67
C ALA A 10 0.55 -17.44 -7.19
N LYS A 11 -0.33 -16.57 -7.63
CA LYS A 11 -0.66 -16.42 -9.04
C LYS A 11 -0.59 -14.96 -9.49
N THR A 12 -0.24 -14.75 -10.74
CA THR A 12 -0.46 -13.49 -11.45
C THR A 12 -1.69 -13.63 -12.34
N TYR A 13 -2.70 -12.79 -12.08
CA TYR A 13 -3.92 -12.72 -12.89
C TYR A 13 -3.78 -11.64 -13.94
N LEU A 14 -4.05 -12.00 -15.19
CA LEU A 14 -4.01 -11.09 -16.33
C LEU A 14 -5.36 -10.40 -16.48
N ILE A 15 -5.38 -9.07 -16.39
CA ILE A 15 -6.58 -8.26 -16.52
C ILE A 15 -6.55 -7.48 -17.83
N ALA A 16 -7.58 -7.65 -18.64
CA ALA A 16 -7.83 -6.87 -19.85
C ALA A 16 -9.04 -5.95 -19.66
N GLU A 17 -9.12 -4.94 -20.51
CA GLU A 17 -10.18 -3.96 -20.73
C GLU A 17 -9.89 -2.55 -20.19
N ASN A 18 -10.90 -1.72 -20.08
CA ASN A 18 -10.74 -0.29 -19.81
C ASN A 18 -11.31 0.10 -18.45
N MET A 19 -10.61 0.99 -17.78
CA MET A 19 -11.12 1.67 -16.60
C MET A 19 -11.29 3.15 -16.91
N SER A 20 -12.45 3.74 -16.59
CA SER A 20 -12.74 5.16 -16.78
C SER A 20 -13.43 5.72 -15.54
N SER A 21 -12.92 6.83 -15.01
CA SER A 21 -13.49 7.51 -13.85
C SER A 21 -13.52 9.02 -14.01
N SER A 22 -14.60 9.63 -13.55
CA SER A 22 -14.71 11.10 -13.34
C SER A 22 -14.89 11.35 -11.86
N LEU A 23 -14.07 12.22 -11.29
CA LEU A 23 -14.01 12.42 -9.85
C LEU A 23 -13.69 13.85 -9.46
N ASN A 24 -14.13 14.24 -8.27
CA ASN A 24 -13.75 15.48 -7.59
C ASN A 24 -12.75 15.14 -6.48
N VAL A 25 -11.62 15.84 -6.46
CA VAL A 25 -10.59 15.73 -5.43
C VAL A 25 -10.49 17.05 -4.70
N ALA A 26 -10.50 17.02 -3.38
CA ALA A 26 -10.15 18.16 -2.55
C ALA A 26 -8.97 17.77 -1.63
N VAL A 27 -7.94 18.60 -1.63
CA VAL A 27 -6.80 18.53 -0.72
C VAL A 27 -6.84 19.75 0.16
N ASP A 28 -7.09 19.57 1.46
CA ASP A 28 -7.22 20.63 2.45
C ASP A 28 -6.04 20.58 3.43
N TYR A 29 -5.24 21.63 3.44
CA TYR A 29 -4.16 21.84 4.39
C TYR A 29 -4.63 22.80 5.49
N LYS A 30 -4.79 22.31 6.70
CA LYS A 30 -5.07 23.10 7.91
C LYS A 30 -3.77 23.32 8.66
N ILE A 31 -3.34 24.57 8.75
CA ILE A 31 -2.05 24.98 9.28
C ILE A 31 -2.27 25.81 10.53
N SER A 32 -1.77 25.34 11.69
CA SER A 32 -1.68 26.14 12.91
C SER A 32 -0.30 26.79 12.97
N ILE A 33 -0.29 28.09 13.12
CA ILE A 33 0.91 28.93 12.99
C ILE A 33 1.16 29.61 14.34
N PRO A 34 2.12 29.12 15.14
CA PRO A 34 2.47 29.75 16.40
C PRO A 34 3.02 31.18 16.21
N SER A 35 2.89 32.01 17.25
CA SER A 35 3.55 33.32 17.30
C SER A 35 5.06 33.18 17.10
N GLY A 36 5.67 34.18 16.43
CA GLY A 36 7.11 34.16 16.08
C GLY A 36 7.42 33.61 14.69
N ILE A 37 6.43 33.13 13.92
CA ILE A 37 6.58 32.86 12.49
C ILE A 37 6.25 34.16 11.74
N THR A 38 7.24 34.73 11.07
CA THR A 38 7.12 36.02 10.38
C THR A 38 6.80 35.89 8.90
N LYS A 39 7.15 34.76 8.28
CA LYS A 39 6.83 34.43 6.88
C LYS A 39 6.47 32.96 6.77
N LEU A 40 5.48 32.66 5.95
CA LEU A 40 5.08 31.31 5.61
C LEU A 40 4.73 31.23 4.12
N SER A 41 5.14 30.17 3.47
CA SER A 41 4.78 29.85 2.09
C SER A 41 4.33 28.41 1.99
N ILE A 42 3.32 28.15 1.18
CA ILE A 42 2.93 26.80 0.76
C ILE A 42 3.21 26.64 -0.72
N LYS A 43 3.79 25.49 -1.08
CA LYS A 43 3.98 25.09 -2.48
C LYS A 43 2.86 24.13 -2.84
N SER A 44 2.12 24.42 -3.91
CA SER A 44 1.04 23.59 -4.43
C SER A 44 1.29 23.28 -5.89
N VAL A 45 1.28 22.01 -6.25
CA VAL A 45 1.48 21.60 -7.65
C VAL A 45 0.14 21.56 -8.36
N ARG A 46 0.08 22.15 -9.55
CA ARG A 46 -1.07 22.00 -10.45
C ARG A 46 -1.06 20.60 -11.03
N PHE A 47 -2.09 19.82 -10.77
CA PHE A 47 -2.18 18.46 -11.27
C PHE A 47 -2.03 18.44 -12.79
N PRO A 48 -1.15 17.60 -13.35
CA PRO A 48 -0.83 17.62 -14.76
C PRO A 48 -1.91 16.98 -15.63
N ASN A 49 -2.10 17.52 -16.84
CA ASN A 49 -2.70 16.77 -17.93
C ASN A 49 -1.67 15.79 -18.48
N LYS A 50 -2.02 14.51 -18.53
CA LYS A 50 -1.17 13.43 -19.04
C LYS A 50 -1.98 12.57 -20.01
N THR A 51 -1.46 12.35 -21.20
CA THR A 51 -2.09 11.47 -22.19
C THR A 51 -1.03 10.67 -22.91
N ASN A 52 -1.23 9.37 -22.97
CA ASN A 52 -0.48 8.45 -23.80
C ASN A 52 -1.41 7.31 -24.26
N GLN A 53 -0.88 6.33 -24.99
CA GLN A 53 -1.67 5.22 -25.52
C GLN A 53 -2.23 4.29 -24.42
N ALA A 54 -1.64 4.28 -23.22
CA ALA A 54 -2.06 3.43 -22.10
C ALA A 54 -2.95 4.15 -21.08
N SER A 55 -2.92 5.50 -21.05
CA SER A 55 -3.58 6.24 -19.98
C SER A 55 -3.86 7.69 -20.34
N MET A 56 -4.94 8.22 -19.78
CA MET A 56 -5.25 9.63 -19.79
C MET A 56 -5.55 10.11 -18.36
N GLN A 57 -5.03 11.29 -18.02
CA GLN A 57 -5.46 12.12 -16.91
C GLN A 57 -5.72 13.50 -17.44
N LYS A 58 -6.97 13.98 -17.33
CA LYS A 58 -7.40 15.30 -17.78
C LYS A 58 -8.01 16.08 -16.63
N ILE A 59 -7.46 17.26 -16.38
CA ILE A 59 -7.99 18.20 -15.38
C ILE A 59 -9.03 19.07 -16.07
N ILE A 60 -10.29 18.90 -15.69
CA ILE A 60 -11.44 19.60 -16.26
C ILE A 60 -11.60 20.98 -15.60
N ALA A 61 -11.38 21.05 -14.28
CA ALA A 61 -11.40 22.28 -13.51
C ALA A 61 -10.45 22.19 -12.32
N SER A 62 -9.90 23.34 -11.92
CA SER A 62 -9.08 23.43 -10.70
C SER A 62 -9.33 24.78 -10.01
N GLN A 63 -9.34 24.75 -8.68
CA GLN A 63 -9.46 25.92 -7.82
C GLN A 63 -8.42 25.86 -6.71
N PHE A 64 -7.87 27.02 -6.35
CA PHE A 64 -6.99 27.20 -5.20
C PHE A 64 -7.65 28.20 -4.26
N ILE A 65 -8.01 27.78 -3.06
CA ILE A 65 -8.87 28.53 -2.13
C ILE A 65 -8.14 28.65 -0.78
N PRO A 66 -7.37 29.74 -0.55
CA PRO A 66 -6.81 30.04 0.76
C PRO A 66 -7.85 30.75 1.64
N SER A 67 -7.86 30.48 2.95
CA SER A 67 -8.74 31.16 3.91
C SER A 67 -8.34 32.61 4.19
N ALA A 68 -7.09 33.00 3.92
CA ALA A 68 -6.60 34.36 3.97
C ALA A 68 -5.86 34.67 2.66
N ARG A 69 -6.03 35.87 2.13
CA ARG A 69 -5.38 36.32 0.88
C ARG A 69 -3.87 36.26 1.03
N PRO A 70 -3.13 35.58 0.12
CA PRO A 70 -1.68 35.60 0.13
C PRO A 70 -1.13 37.02 -0.12
N THR A 71 -0.03 37.38 0.53
CA THR A 71 0.71 38.61 0.25
C THR A 71 1.32 38.58 -1.15
N ASN A 72 1.75 37.38 -1.59
CA ASN A 72 2.32 37.16 -2.91
C ASN A 72 1.99 35.75 -3.40
N THR A 73 1.80 35.62 -4.73
CA THR A 73 1.62 34.32 -5.40
C THR A 73 2.51 34.29 -6.64
N LYS A 74 3.32 33.23 -6.77
CA LYS A 74 4.18 32.99 -7.94
C LYS A 74 3.83 31.63 -8.56
N GLU A 75 3.85 31.57 -9.88
CA GLU A 75 3.78 30.33 -10.65
C GLU A 75 5.17 30.08 -11.25
N LEU A 76 5.64 28.84 -11.16
CA LEU A 76 6.93 28.43 -11.71
C LEU A 76 6.84 27.00 -12.23
N THR A 77 7.70 26.66 -13.17
CA THR A 77 7.88 25.30 -13.65
C THR A 77 9.25 24.82 -13.20
N ASP A 78 9.30 23.67 -12.53
CA ASP A 78 10.58 23.08 -12.13
C ASP A 78 11.31 22.42 -13.31
N GLN A 79 12.52 21.97 -13.08
CA GLN A 79 13.35 21.31 -14.10
C GLN A 79 12.77 19.95 -14.57
N TRP A 80 11.79 19.39 -13.88
CA TRP A 80 11.11 18.14 -14.19
C TRP A 80 9.80 18.35 -14.96
N GLY A 81 9.38 19.62 -15.12
CA GLY A 81 8.16 20.02 -15.82
C GLY A 81 6.93 20.07 -14.92
N ASN A 82 7.08 20.05 -13.59
CA ASN A 82 5.97 20.26 -12.67
C ASN A 82 5.65 21.76 -12.55
N ASN A 83 4.37 22.12 -12.66
CA ASN A 83 3.89 23.49 -12.50
C ASN A 83 3.55 23.76 -11.03
N ILE A 84 4.31 24.62 -10.38
CA ILE A 84 4.26 24.88 -8.96
C ILE A 84 3.72 26.29 -8.69
N ARG A 85 2.68 26.37 -7.88
CA ARG A 85 2.23 27.63 -7.27
C ARG A 85 2.88 27.78 -5.91
N VAL A 86 3.46 28.95 -5.65
CA VAL A 86 4.01 29.34 -4.34
C VAL A 86 3.15 30.49 -3.82
N ALA A 87 2.32 30.23 -2.82
CA ALA A 87 1.54 31.25 -2.13
C ALA A 87 2.22 31.59 -0.80
N SER A 88 2.46 32.89 -0.56
CA SER A 88 3.26 33.38 0.56
C SER A 88 2.49 34.41 1.37
N TRP A 89 2.66 34.39 2.68
CA TRP A 89 2.12 35.34 3.65
C TRP A 89 3.27 35.96 4.45
N SER A 90 3.34 37.28 4.47
CA SER A 90 4.09 38.05 5.45
C SER A 90 3.18 38.28 6.64
N GLN A 91 3.65 37.92 7.86
CA GLN A 91 2.82 37.90 9.08
C GLN A 91 1.55 37.04 8.89
N PRO A 92 1.69 35.73 8.73
CA PRO A 92 0.55 34.85 8.49
C PRO A 92 -0.40 34.84 9.70
N PRO A 93 -1.72 34.61 9.49
CA PRO A 93 -2.67 34.49 10.60
C PRO A 93 -2.38 33.23 11.42
N PRO A 94 -2.84 33.15 12.71
CA PRO A 94 -2.60 31.98 13.58
C PRO A 94 -3.11 30.66 13.01
N TYR A 95 -4.15 30.72 12.18
CA TYR A 95 -4.73 29.57 11.48
C TYR A 95 -4.91 29.90 9.99
N LEU A 96 -4.44 29.01 9.16
CA LEU A 96 -4.55 29.12 7.72
C LEU A 96 -5.07 27.79 7.14
N SER A 97 -6.12 27.84 6.32
CA SER A 97 -6.56 26.73 5.49
C SER A 97 -6.25 27.02 4.04
N VAL A 98 -5.74 26.04 3.31
CA VAL A 98 -5.51 26.12 1.87
C VAL A 98 -6.10 24.89 1.21
N ILE A 99 -7.12 25.10 0.36
CA ILE A 99 -7.84 24.00 -0.31
C ILE A 99 -7.55 24.05 -1.81
N GLY A 100 -7.01 22.95 -2.33
CA GLY A 100 -6.96 22.64 -3.76
C GLY A 100 -8.16 21.78 -4.15
N LYS A 101 -9.02 22.25 -5.07
CA LYS A 101 -10.13 21.47 -5.62
C LYS A 101 -9.88 21.16 -7.08
N TYR A 102 -10.13 19.92 -7.49
CA TYR A 102 -9.89 19.46 -8.85
C TYR A 102 -11.04 18.58 -9.32
N LYS A 103 -11.52 18.84 -10.57
CA LYS A 103 -12.39 17.90 -11.29
C LYS A 103 -11.54 17.20 -12.34
N ILE A 104 -11.52 15.87 -12.29
CA ILE A 104 -10.54 15.05 -13.02
C ILE A 104 -11.25 13.93 -13.76
N THR A 105 -10.82 13.66 -15.00
CA THR A 105 -11.17 12.45 -15.74
C THR A 105 -9.93 11.58 -15.88
N LEU A 106 -10.07 10.30 -15.61
CA LEU A 106 -9.02 9.29 -15.69
C LEU A 106 -9.47 8.14 -16.58
N ASP A 107 -8.64 7.78 -17.57
CA ASP A 107 -8.84 6.57 -18.36
C ASP A 107 -7.57 5.72 -18.31
N ARG A 108 -7.75 4.41 -18.24
CA ARG A 108 -6.68 3.41 -18.29
C ARG A 108 -7.06 2.31 -19.27
N TYR A 109 -6.19 2.11 -20.24
CA TYR A 109 -6.40 1.14 -21.32
C TYR A 109 -5.55 -0.11 -21.05
N LEU A 110 -6.18 -1.16 -20.53
CA LEU A 110 -5.52 -2.42 -20.16
C LEU A 110 -5.49 -3.38 -21.37
N LYS A 111 -5.17 -2.87 -22.54
CA LYS A 111 -5.10 -3.65 -23.80
C LYS A 111 -3.70 -4.20 -24.04
N LYS A 112 -3.64 -5.30 -24.79
CA LYS A 112 -2.38 -5.75 -25.36
C LYS A 112 -1.96 -4.76 -26.45
N PHE A 113 -0.84 -4.08 -26.26
CA PHE A 113 -0.27 -3.22 -27.26
C PHE A 113 0.50 -4.03 -28.29
N GLN A 114 0.29 -3.72 -29.57
CA GLN A 114 1.10 -4.24 -30.65
C GLN A 114 2.35 -3.38 -30.77
N GLY A 115 3.52 -4.00 -30.80
CA GLY A 115 4.79 -3.32 -30.96
C GLY A 115 5.96 -4.18 -30.50
N GLU A 116 7.11 -3.93 -31.11
CA GLU A 116 8.36 -4.53 -30.67
C GLU A 116 9.03 -3.63 -29.64
N PHE A 117 9.39 -4.20 -28.52
CA PHE A 117 10.14 -3.53 -27.45
C PHE A 117 11.47 -4.26 -27.23
N PRO A 118 12.44 -4.08 -28.15
CA PRO A 118 13.71 -4.76 -28.02
C PRO A 118 14.48 -4.30 -26.79
N TYR A 119 15.20 -5.22 -26.19
CA TYR A 119 16.09 -4.97 -25.07
C TYR A 119 17.46 -5.63 -25.34
N PRO A 120 18.59 -4.95 -25.13
CA PRO A 120 18.76 -3.56 -24.62
C PRO A 120 18.18 -2.47 -25.54
N ILE A 121 17.79 -1.34 -24.95
CA ILE A 121 17.23 -0.20 -25.69
C ILE A 121 18.33 0.43 -26.56
N LYS A 122 18.13 0.49 -27.87
CA LYS A 122 19.12 1.00 -28.83
C LYS A 122 19.24 2.53 -28.81
N SER A 123 18.13 3.24 -28.61
CA SER A 123 18.11 4.70 -28.67
C SER A 123 17.21 5.30 -27.59
N ILE A 124 17.75 6.26 -26.85
CA ILE A 124 17.05 6.99 -25.78
C ILE A 124 17.18 8.48 -26.05
N PRO A 125 16.07 9.23 -26.18
CA PRO A 125 16.09 10.67 -26.37
C PRO A 125 16.91 11.41 -25.28
N LYS A 126 17.65 12.44 -25.66
CA LYS A 126 18.55 13.20 -24.77
C LYS A 126 17.83 13.64 -23.47
N LYS A 127 16.59 14.13 -23.58
CA LYS A 127 15.75 14.55 -22.44
C LYS A 127 15.41 13.43 -21.46
N ASN A 128 15.43 12.16 -21.90
CA ASN A 128 15.10 11.00 -21.05
C ASN A 128 16.34 10.35 -20.42
N LYS A 129 17.57 10.70 -20.89
CA LYS A 129 18.82 10.15 -20.33
C LYS A 129 19.04 10.56 -18.87
N ILE A 130 18.45 11.66 -18.42
CA ILE A 130 18.54 12.08 -17.00
C ILE A 130 17.92 11.02 -16.07
N TYR A 131 16.92 10.29 -16.54
CA TYR A 131 16.23 9.24 -15.79
C TYR A 131 16.92 7.87 -15.84
N LEU A 132 18.16 7.82 -16.32
CA LEU A 132 19.12 6.72 -16.13
C LEU A 132 20.11 7.01 -15.01
N LYS A 133 20.26 8.28 -14.63
CA LYS A 133 21.25 8.70 -13.62
C LYS A 133 20.85 8.21 -12.22
N PRO A 134 21.83 7.90 -11.36
CA PRO A 134 21.57 7.66 -9.95
C PRO A 134 21.12 8.95 -9.24
N SER A 135 20.47 8.79 -8.09
CA SER A 135 20.22 9.83 -7.09
C SER A 135 20.54 9.28 -5.70
N ASP A 136 20.43 10.10 -4.67
CA ASP A 136 20.67 9.69 -3.27
C ASP A 136 19.74 8.55 -2.84
N LEU A 137 18.50 8.53 -3.36
CA LEU A 137 17.51 7.50 -3.05
C LEU A 137 17.51 6.33 -4.05
N ILE A 138 18.15 6.51 -5.24
CA ILE A 138 18.14 5.50 -6.33
C ILE A 138 19.59 5.25 -6.77
N GLN A 139 20.33 4.46 -5.99
CA GLN A 139 21.76 4.17 -6.21
C GLN A 139 21.96 3.13 -7.33
N SER A 140 21.51 3.45 -8.57
CA SER A 140 21.61 2.55 -9.74
C SER A 140 23.05 2.22 -10.17
N ASN A 141 24.01 3.01 -9.72
CA ASN A 141 25.46 2.82 -9.95
C ASN A 141 26.15 1.97 -8.88
N SER A 142 25.45 1.51 -7.85
CA SER A 142 26.02 0.63 -6.83
C SER A 142 26.33 -0.76 -7.40
N ASN A 143 27.51 -1.31 -7.08
CA ASN A 143 27.92 -2.65 -7.52
C ASN A 143 26.90 -3.74 -7.17
N LYS A 144 26.22 -3.64 -6.00
CA LYS A 144 25.19 -4.60 -5.58
C LYS A 144 23.94 -4.54 -6.48
N ILE A 145 23.51 -3.33 -6.82
CA ILE A 145 22.37 -3.11 -7.72
C ILE A 145 22.72 -3.57 -9.13
N GLN A 146 23.92 -3.20 -9.64
CA GLN A 146 24.38 -3.60 -10.98
C GLN A 146 24.51 -5.11 -11.12
N PHE A 147 25.11 -5.78 -10.14
CA PHE A 147 25.22 -7.24 -10.13
C PHE A 147 23.85 -7.92 -10.18
N LEU A 148 22.92 -7.46 -9.34
CA LEU A 148 21.58 -8.02 -9.28
C LEU A 148 20.78 -7.76 -10.56
N ALA A 149 20.83 -6.54 -11.11
CA ALA A 149 20.18 -6.21 -12.38
C ALA A 149 20.72 -7.07 -13.52
N LYS A 150 22.05 -7.22 -13.65
CA LYS A 150 22.68 -8.10 -14.64
C LYS A 150 22.24 -9.55 -14.49
N LYS A 151 22.12 -10.05 -13.24
CA LYS A 151 21.63 -11.42 -12.98
C LYS A 151 20.18 -11.61 -13.39
N LEU A 152 19.29 -10.66 -13.05
CA LEU A 152 17.85 -10.74 -13.38
C LEU A 152 17.59 -10.62 -14.88
N LEU A 153 18.42 -9.83 -15.60
CA LEU A 153 18.23 -9.50 -17.01
C LEU A 153 19.08 -10.37 -17.97
N LYS A 154 19.76 -11.40 -17.45
CA LYS A 154 20.57 -12.29 -18.28
C LYS A 154 19.72 -12.99 -19.35
N GLY A 155 20.10 -12.82 -20.63
CA GLY A 155 19.42 -13.44 -21.77
C GLY A 155 18.06 -12.83 -22.13
N VAL A 156 17.69 -11.71 -21.51
CA VAL A 156 16.44 -11.00 -21.85
C VAL A 156 16.65 -10.17 -23.12
N THR A 157 15.73 -10.28 -24.05
CA THR A 157 15.75 -9.57 -25.36
C THR A 157 14.55 -8.64 -25.56
N ASN A 158 13.61 -8.62 -24.61
CA ASN A 158 12.39 -7.81 -24.67
C ASN A 158 12.27 -6.91 -23.44
N GLN A 159 12.01 -5.61 -23.64
CA GLN A 159 11.93 -4.62 -22.56
C GLN A 159 10.74 -4.88 -21.62
N VAL A 160 9.59 -5.33 -22.13
CA VAL A 160 8.41 -5.65 -21.28
C VAL A 160 8.76 -6.79 -20.32
N GLN A 161 9.48 -7.80 -20.83
CA GLN A 161 9.98 -8.91 -19.99
C GLN A 161 10.99 -8.40 -18.95
N ALA A 162 11.93 -7.54 -19.34
CA ALA A 162 12.91 -6.96 -18.43
C ALA A 162 12.23 -6.22 -17.25
N VAL A 163 11.26 -5.37 -17.57
CA VAL A 163 10.49 -4.63 -16.56
C VAL A 163 9.73 -5.59 -15.64
N SER A 164 9.04 -6.57 -16.21
CA SER A 164 8.25 -7.54 -15.42
C SER A 164 9.10 -8.36 -14.47
N LEU A 165 10.27 -8.84 -14.91
CA LEU A 165 11.20 -9.60 -14.06
C LEU A 165 11.68 -8.79 -12.86
N ILE A 166 12.04 -7.52 -13.09
CA ILE A 166 12.48 -6.62 -12.01
C ILE A 166 11.34 -6.31 -11.05
N LEU A 167 10.15 -5.96 -11.55
CA LEU A 167 9.02 -5.62 -10.69
C LEU A 167 8.56 -6.83 -9.86
N ASN A 168 8.50 -8.02 -10.44
CA ASN A 168 8.18 -9.25 -9.72
C ASN A 168 9.22 -9.56 -8.63
N PHE A 169 10.53 -9.39 -8.94
CA PHE A 169 11.56 -9.51 -7.92
C PHE A 169 11.33 -8.54 -6.76
N VAL A 170 11.02 -7.27 -7.03
CA VAL A 170 10.83 -6.24 -6.00
C VAL A 170 9.61 -6.55 -5.13
N VAL A 171 8.48 -6.93 -5.74
CA VAL A 171 7.26 -7.32 -5.00
C VAL A 171 7.54 -8.50 -4.08
N ASP A 172 8.32 -9.48 -4.55
CA ASP A 172 8.64 -10.69 -3.81
C ASP A 172 9.69 -10.46 -2.71
N HIS A 173 10.61 -9.51 -2.96
CA HIS A 173 11.71 -9.19 -2.06
C HIS A 173 11.27 -8.35 -0.85
N ILE A 174 10.30 -7.44 -1.00
CA ILE A 174 9.94 -6.45 0.01
C ILE A 174 8.69 -6.89 0.78
N SER A 175 8.79 -6.86 2.12
CA SER A 175 7.63 -6.88 3.01
C SER A 175 7.23 -5.45 3.37
N TYR A 176 5.93 -5.14 3.25
CA TYR A 176 5.45 -3.78 3.46
C TYR A 176 5.61 -3.33 4.92
N ARG A 177 6.15 -2.12 5.10
CA ARG A 177 6.24 -1.43 6.40
C ARG A 177 5.94 0.05 6.19
N VAL A 178 4.99 0.60 6.95
CA VAL A 178 4.54 1.98 6.81
C VAL A 178 5.68 2.98 7.03
N ASN A 179 6.42 2.86 8.13
CA ASN A 179 7.54 3.73 8.48
C ASN A 179 8.86 2.93 8.52
N PRO A 180 9.52 2.69 7.38
CA PRO A 180 10.86 2.14 7.36
C PRO A 180 11.88 3.18 7.84
N SER A 181 13.06 2.73 8.30
CA SER A 181 14.09 3.64 8.81
C SER A 181 14.73 4.49 7.70
N LYS A 182 14.74 4.01 6.45
CA LYS A 182 15.25 4.71 5.26
C LYS A 182 14.43 4.34 4.03
N TYR A 183 14.48 5.20 3.02
CA TYR A 183 13.68 5.08 1.80
C TYR A 183 14.52 4.78 0.55
N ASP A 184 15.85 4.65 0.68
CA ASP A 184 16.74 4.43 -0.44
C ASP A 184 16.77 2.97 -0.92
N ALA A 185 17.21 2.76 -2.16
CA ALA A 185 17.23 1.46 -2.82
C ALA A 185 18.18 0.46 -2.16
N LEU A 186 19.35 0.89 -1.68
CA LEU A 186 20.33 0.02 -1.02
C LEU A 186 19.84 -0.47 0.35
N TYR A 187 19.24 0.43 1.13
CA TYR A 187 18.60 0.05 2.38
C TYR A 187 17.50 -0.99 2.11
N THR A 188 16.65 -0.74 1.11
CA THR A 188 15.54 -1.62 0.75
C THR A 188 16.04 -2.99 0.30
N LEU A 189 17.08 -3.04 -0.55
CA LEU A 189 17.69 -4.29 -0.99
C LEU A 189 18.26 -5.11 0.18
N LYS A 190 18.86 -4.43 1.16
CA LYS A 190 19.45 -5.10 2.34
C LYS A 190 18.41 -5.56 3.36
N SER A 191 17.44 -4.71 3.66
CA SER A 191 16.49 -4.93 4.76
C SER A 191 15.28 -5.76 4.37
N SER A 192 14.94 -5.82 3.07
CA SER A 192 13.72 -6.45 2.54
C SER A 192 12.42 -5.89 3.13
N ILE A 193 12.44 -4.63 3.59
CA ILE A 193 11.27 -3.95 4.14
C ILE A 193 11.15 -2.53 3.54
N GLY A 194 9.91 -2.06 3.39
CA GLY A 194 9.68 -0.70 2.90
C GLY A 194 8.22 -0.35 2.66
N ASN A 195 7.97 0.93 2.35
CA ASN A 195 6.68 1.44 1.88
C ASN A 195 6.73 1.74 0.37
N CYS A 196 5.71 2.44 -0.16
CA CYS A 196 5.61 2.74 -1.59
C CYS A 196 6.87 3.36 -2.19
N GLN A 197 7.57 4.25 -1.47
CA GLN A 197 8.81 4.85 -1.94
C GLN A 197 9.91 3.79 -2.12
N ASN A 198 10.05 2.87 -1.18
CA ASN A 198 11.06 1.81 -1.22
C ASN A 198 10.85 0.87 -2.42
N TYR A 199 9.59 0.47 -2.67
CA TYR A 199 9.24 -0.33 -3.84
C TYR A 199 9.60 0.40 -5.13
N ALA A 200 9.23 1.69 -5.24
CA ALA A 200 9.52 2.51 -6.41
C ALA A 200 11.04 2.74 -6.59
N HIS A 201 11.77 3.07 -5.53
CA HIS A 201 13.20 3.37 -5.59
C HIS A 201 14.04 2.13 -5.94
N LEU A 202 13.76 0.95 -5.33
CA LEU A 202 14.48 -0.27 -5.66
C LEU A 202 14.19 -0.71 -7.11
N SER A 203 12.92 -0.63 -7.54
CA SER A 203 12.55 -0.91 -8.93
C SER A 203 13.28 0.02 -9.91
N ALA A 204 13.28 1.32 -9.64
CA ALA A 204 13.97 2.31 -10.47
C ALA A 204 15.49 2.09 -10.49
N ALA A 205 16.10 1.75 -9.37
CA ALA A 205 17.53 1.48 -9.30
C ALA A 205 17.94 0.29 -10.18
N LEU A 206 17.20 -0.80 -10.11
CA LEU A 206 17.44 -2.01 -10.92
C LEU A 206 17.18 -1.77 -12.41
N LEU A 207 16.09 -1.07 -12.76
CA LEU A 207 15.75 -0.75 -14.14
C LEU A 207 16.76 0.21 -14.77
N ARG A 208 17.16 1.28 -14.08
CA ARG A 208 18.18 2.22 -14.54
C ARG A 208 19.53 1.54 -14.73
N SER A 209 19.91 0.67 -13.81
CA SER A 209 21.11 -0.15 -13.92
C SER A 209 21.08 -1.07 -15.14
N GLY A 210 19.88 -1.52 -15.53
CA GLY A 210 19.63 -2.26 -16.77
C GLY A 210 19.52 -1.38 -18.03
N GLY A 211 19.79 -0.07 -17.96
CA GLY A 211 19.72 0.85 -19.09
C GLY A 211 18.29 1.26 -19.48
N ILE A 212 17.30 1.09 -18.61
CA ILE A 212 15.90 1.45 -18.85
C ILE A 212 15.58 2.75 -18.11
N PRO A 213 15.20 3.86 -18.80
CA PRO A 213 14.86 5.11 -18.13
C PRO A 213 13.59 4.98 -17.28
N VAL A 214 13.68 5.42 -16.01
CA VAL A 214 12.58 5.40 -15.05
C VAL A 214 12.50 6.73 -14.31
N ARG A 215 11.30 7.28 -14.19
CA ARG A 215 11.02 8.41 -13.31
C ARG A 215 10.02 8.03 -12.23
N ILE A 216 10.12 8.67 -11.08
CA ILE A 216 9.17 8.51 -10.00
C ILE A 216 7.99 9.44 -10.23
N VAL A 217 6.81 8.95 -9.97
CA VAL A 217 5.57 9.71 -9.93
C VAL A 217 5.06 9.72 -8.51
N THR A 218 4.67 10.88 -8.03
CA THR A 218 3.98 11.02 -6.76
C THR A 218 2.59 11.57 -6.98
N GLY A 219 1.68 11.19 -6.12
CA GLY A 219 0.29 11.58 -6.25
C GLY A 219 -0.57 11.11 -5.10
N ILE A 220 -1.83 10.86 -5.41
CA ILE A 220 -2.84 10.41 -4.47
C ILE A 220 -3.43 9.09 -4.97
N THR A 221 -3.66 8.14 -4.06
CA THR A 221 -4.50 6.97 -4.33
C THR A 221 -5.86 7.12 -3.67
N ALA A 222 -6.88 6.54 -4.31
CA ALA A 222 -8.25 6.51 -3.82
C ALA A 222 -8.59 5.14 -3.22
N LYS A 223 -9.25 5.14 -2.06
CA LYS A 223 -9.62 3.92 -1.32
C LYS A 223 -10.73 3.10 -1.99
N LYS A 224 -11.49 3.67 -2.94
CA LYS A 224 -12.60 2.96 -3.58
C LYS A 224 -12.12 1.66 -4.21
N GLY A 225 -12.63 0.52 -3.70
CA GLY A 225 -12.30 -0.80 -4.20
C GLY A 225 -12.92 -1.10 -5.57
N TRP A 226 -12.45 -2.15 -6.19
CA TRP A 226 -13.02 -2.76 -7.37
C TRP A 226 -12.92 -4.29 -7.26
N GLU A 227 -13.79 -4.98 -7.97
CA GLU A 227 -13.93 -6.43 -7.88
C GLU A 227 -13.32 -7.11 -9.11
N ALA A 228 -12.46 -8.11 -8.88
CA ALA A 228 -11.98 -9.03 -9.90
C ALA A 228 -12.54 -10.42 -9.66
N ARG A 229 -13.07 -11.08 -10.71
CA ARG A 229 -13.58 -12.45 -10.62
C ARG A 229 -12.64 -13.42 -11.32
N THR A 230 -12.32 -14.51 -10.63
CA THR A 230 -11.48 -15.60 -11.14
C THR A 230 -12.18 -16.92 -10.85
N GLY A 231 -12.86 -17.50 -11.84
CA GLY A 231 -13.73 -18.65 -11.63
C GLY A 231 -14.83 -18.35 -10.61
N THR A 232 -14.92 -19.12 -9.54
CA THR A 232 -15.90 -18.93 -8.44
C THR A 232 -15.40 -17.96 -7.36
N THR A 233 -14.16 -17.49 -7.44
CA THR A 233 -13.56 -16.61 -6.45
C THR A 233 -13.69 -15.16 -6.86
N SER A 234 -14.14 -14.31 -5.93
CA SER A 234 -14.18 -12.86 -6.08
C SER A 234 -13.03 -12.22 -5.29
N TRP A 235 -12.38 -11.25 -5.89
CA TRP A 235 -11.31 -10.46 -5.27
C TRP A 235 -11.77 -9.02 -5.11
N ASN A 236 -11.75 -8.51 -3.90
CA ASN A 236 -11.96 -7.10 -3.65
C ASN A 236 -10.59 -6.40 -3.55
N ILE A 237 -10.27 -5.61 -4.56
CA ILE A 237 -8.97 -4.93 -4.69
C ILE A 237 -9.12 -3.49 -4.21
N LYS A 238 -8.33 -3.11 -3.21
CA LYS A 238 -8.30 -1.76 -2.64
C LYS A 238 -6.89 -1.21 -2.59
N LEU A 239 -6.79 0.11 -2.68
CA LEU A 239 -5.61 0.89 -2.33
C LEU A 239 -5.91 1.70 -1.05
N GLY A 240 -4.89 2.08 -0.30
CA GLY A 240 -5.05 3.06 0.77
C GLY A 240 -5.38 4.44 0.19
N GLN A 241 -6.23 5.23 0.86
CA GLN A 241 -6.43 6.63 0.49
C GLN A 241 -5.34 7.49 1.09
N GLY A 242 -4.64 8.24 0.24
CA GLY A 242 -3.60 9.14 0.69
C GLY A 242 -2.51 9.33 -0.35
N ARG A 243 -1.38 9.84 0.11
CA ARG A 243 -0.22 10.11 -0.73
C ARG A 243 0.50 8.81 -1.07
N HIS A 244 0.87 8.69 -2.33
CA HIS A 244 1.47 7.48 -2.87
C HIS A 244 2.56 7.80 -3.87
N ALA A 245 3.53 6.89 -3.99
CA ALA A 245 4.62 6.97 -4.95
C ALA A 245 4.67 5.68 -5.79
N TRP A 246 4.83 5.86 -7.10
CA TRP A 246 4.96 4.77 -8.07
C TRP A 246 5.97 5.19 -9.13
N LEU A 247 6.06 4.46 -10.25
CA LEU A 247 7.04 4.75 -11.30
C LEU A 247 6.42 4.81 -12.68
N GLU A 248 7.07 5.52 -13.59
CA GLU A 248 6.85 5.46 -15.01
C GLU A 248 8.13 4.99 -15.71
N VAL A 249 7.97 4.00 -16.59
CA VAL A 249 9.05 3.43 -17.42
C VAL A 249 8.91 3.95 -18.84
N TYR A 250 10.03 4.37 -19.42
CA TYR A 250 10.06 4.85 -20.81
C TYR A 250 10.17 3.68 -21.78
N TYR A 251 9.29 3.67 -22.77
CA TYR A 251 9.33 2.76 -23.92
C TYR A 251 9.55 3.57 -25.20
N PRO A 252 10.56 3.26 -26.02
CA PRO A 252 10.76 3.91 -27.32
C PRO A 252 9.49 3.86 -28.16
N ASN A 253 9.19 4.96 -28.87
CA ASN A 253 8.01 5.13 -29.74
C ASN A 253 6.64 5.02 -29.06
N PHE A 254 6.60 4.73 -27.73
CA PHE A 254 5.37 4.61 -26.96
C PHE A 254 5.26 5.67 -25.87
N GLY A 255 6.38 6.06 -25.26
CA GLY A 255 6.44 7.03 -24.17
C GLY A 255 6.48 6.40 -22.79
N TRP A 256 5.98 7.14 -21.81
CA TRP A 256 6.02 6.79 -20.38
C TRP A 256 4.84 5.93 -19.98
N VAL A 257 5.08 4.76 -19.41
CA VAL A 257 4.06 3.82 -18.93
C VAL A 257 4.15 3.68 -17.43
N GLY A 258 3.04 3.91 -16.73
CA GLY A 258 2.95 3.81 -15.26
C GLY A 258 2.92 2.37 -14.75
N TYR A 259 3.64 2.12 -13.67
CA TYR A 259 3.66 0.87 -12.91
C TYR A 259 3.61 1.17 -11.43
N ASP A 260 2.82 0.41 -10.69
CA ASP A 260 2.88 0.42 -9.23
C ASP A 260 3.45 -0.92 -8.75
N PRO A 261 4.73 -0.94 -8.33
CA PRO A 261 5.38 -2.18 -7.89
C PRO A 261 4.99 -2.57 -6.46
N GLN A 262 4.14 -1.79 -5.80
CA GLN A 262 3.71 -2.10 -4.46
C GLN A 262 2.53 -3.08 -4.50
N GLN A 263 2.64 -4.16 -3.74
CA GLN A 263 1.53 -5.05 -3.42
C GLN A 263 0.96 -5.85 -4.61
N THR A 264 -0.36 -5.78 -4.77
CA THR A 264 -1.14 -6.67 -5.62
C THR A 264 -1.29 -6.16 -7.05
N LEU A 265 -1.25 -4.83 -7.26
CA LEU A 265 -1.39 -4.23 -8.59
C LEU A 265 -0.04 -3.93 -9.21
N ASN A 266 0.26 -4.54 -10.34
CA ASN A 266 1.45 -4.21 -11.12
C ASN A 266 1.10 -3.29 -12.31
N PHE A 267 0.14 -2.42 -12.16
CA PHE A 267 -0.26 -1.39 -13.11
C PHE A 267 -0.89 -0.19 -12.39
N VAL A 268 -0.94 0.95 -13.06
CA VAL A 268 -1.59 2.17 -12.58
C VAL A 268 -3.06 2.15 -13.01
N SER A 269 -3.97 2.11 -12.04
CA SER A 269 -5.43 2.11 -12.26
C SER A 269 -6.01 3.52 -12.23
N THR A 270 -7.34 3.66 -12.38
CA THR A 270 -8.07 4.92 -12.17
C THR A 270 -8.17 5.32 -10.69
N ARG A 271 -7.54 4.55 -9.80
CA ARG A 271 -7.37 4.93 -8.38
C ARG A 271 -6.09 5.75 -8.14
N HIS A 272 -5.24 5.93 -9.17
CA HIS A 272 -3.99 6.68 -9.09
C HIS A 272 -4.14 8.02 -9.78
N ILE A 273 -3.98 9.10 -9.03
CA ILE A 273 -4.05 10.49 -9.50
C ILE A 273 -2.63 11.06 -9.41
N ALA A 274 -1.99 11.27 -10.57
CA ALA A 274 -0.63 11.80 -10.64
C ALA A 274 -0.60 13.30 -10.31
N ILE A 275 0.40 13.73 -9.55
CA ILE A 275 0.61 15.13 -9.19
C ILE A 275 1.97 15.63 -9.70
N GLU A 276 3.05 14.90 -9.37
CA GLU A 276 4.41 15.32 -9.68
C GLU A 276 5.20 14.18 -10.31
N VAL A 277 6.27 14.54 -11.01
CA VAL A 277 7.29 13.61 -11.50
C VAL A 277 8.67 14.11 -11.10
N GLY A 278 9.61 13.18 -10.86
CA GLY A 278 10.99 13.51 -10.56
C GLY A 278 11.92 12.34 -10.76
N PRO A 279 13.24 12.53 -10.63
CA PRO A 279 14.19 11.43 -10.65
C PRO A 279 14.01 10.49 -9.45
N ASP A 280 13.59 10.99 -8.30
CA ASP A 280 13.22 10.21 -7.13
C ASP A 280 12.03 10.84 -6.37
N ALA A 281 11.60 10.22 -5.27
CA ALA A 281 10.44 10.71 -4.51
C ALA A 281 10.72 12.00 -3.74
N PHE A 282 11.98 12.32 -3.44
CA PHE A 282 12.32 13.57 -2.78
C PHE A 282 12.12 14.76 -3.75
N ASP A 283 12.63 14.65 -4.97
CA ASP A 283 12.45 15.67 -6.02
C ASP A 283 10.97 15.81 -6.46
N ALA A 284 10.18 14.73 -6.33
CA ALA A 284 8.76 14.72 -6.62
C ALA A 284 7.88 14.88 -5.35
N SER A 285 8.29 15.67 -4.37
CA SER A 285 7.55 15.90 -3.11
C SER A 285 7.32 17.37 -2.79
N THR A 286 7.13 18.18 -3.80
CA THR A 286 6.96 19.62 -3.66
C THR A 286 5.54 20.01 -3.26
N ASP A 287 4.52 19.30 -3.76
CA ASP A 287 3.11 19.63 -3.46
C ASP A 287 2.82 19.50 -1.96
N GLY A 288 2.28 20.55 -1.34
CA GLY A 288 2.02 20.65 0.10
C GLY A 288 3.24 20.96 0.96
N ALA A 289 4.41 21.21 0.38
CA ALA A 289 5.58 21.61 1.15
C ALA A 289 5.37 23.04 1.72
N ILE A 290 5.69 23.18 3.02
CA ILE A 290 5.57 24.45 3.74
C ILE A 290 6.97 24.93 4.09
N VAL A 291 7.23 26.20 3.76
CA VAL A 291 8.48 26.88 4.05
C VAL A 291 8.15 28.07 4.95
N TRP A 292 8.90 28.25 6.04
CA TRP A 292 8.67 29.36 6.95
C TRP A 292 9.97 29.95 7.50
N THR A 293 9.83 31.18 7.97
CA THR A 293 10.89 31.88 8.74
C THR A 293 10.34 32.19 10.13
N SER A 294 11.12 31.87 11.16
CA SER A 294 10.72 32.12 12.55
C SER A 294 11.91 32.58 13.39
N SER A 295 11.63 33.37 14.42
CA SER A 295 12.57 33.59 15.53
C SER A 295 12.62 32.32 16.40
N GLY A 296 13.80 31.71 16.53
CA GLY A 296 13.99 30.49 17.32
C GLY A 296 13.54 29.19 16.66
N ASN A 297 13.35 28.14 17.46
CA ASN A 297 13.03 26.78 16.98
C ASN A 297 11.52 26.50 16.96
N ILE A 298 10.73 27.43 16.43
CA ILE A 298 9.28 27.33 16.28
C ILE A 298 8.94 26.72 14.93
N GLN A 299 7.93 25.84 14.89
CA GLN A 299 7.44 25.25 13.64
C GLN A 299 5.91 25.25 13.58
N PRO A 300 5.31 25.42 12.39
CA PRO A 300 3.88 25.27 12.19
C PRO A 300 3.49 23.79 12.34
N SER A 301 2.26 23.53 12.75
CA SER A 301 1.66 22.21 12.64
C SER A 301 0.71 22.15 11.45
N VAL A 302 0.67 21.02 10.76
CA VAL A 302 -0.11 20.85 9.53
C VAL A 302 -0.94 19.59 9.61
N LYS A 303 -2.20 19.71 9.25
CA LYS A 303 -3.10 18.58 9.05
C LYS A 303 -3.58 18.58 7.60
N GLU A 304 -3.30 17.52 6.86
CA GLU A 304 -3.81 17.30 5.52
C GLU A 304 -5.08 16.45 5.58
N ASN A 305 -6.10 16.85 4.80
CA ASN A 305 -7.28 16.04 4.57
C ASN A 305 -7.52 15.89 3.06
N ILE A 306 -7.65 14.65 2.57
CA ILE A 306 -7.89 14.35 1.17
C ILE A 306 -9.29 13.75 1.04
N THR A 307 -10.14 14.42 0.27
CA THR A 307 -11.49 13.94 -0.05
C THR A 307 -11.58 13.62 -1.54
N ILE A 308 -12.10 12.44 -1.86
CA ILE A 308 -12.29 11.98 -3.24
C ILE A 308 -13.74 11.52 -3.39
N GLN A 309 -14.45 12.11 -4.36
CA GLN A 309 -15.82 11.75 -4.69
C GLN A 309 -15.91 11.38 -6.17
N TYR A 310 -16.41 10.19 -6.46
CA TYR A 310 -16.62 9.70 -7.81
C TYR A 310 -17.98 10.18 -8.33
N GLU A 311 -17.99 10.90 -9.47
CA GLU A 311 -19.20 11.22 -10.22
C GLU A 311 -19.58 10.08 -11.16
N ARG A 312 -18.57 9.48 -11.78
CA ARG A 312 -18.70 8.33 -12.67
C ARG A 312 -17.52 7.39 -12.43
N ASP A 313 -17.79 6.11 -12.42
CA ASP A 313 -16.79 5.08 -12.23
C ASP A 313 -17.21 3.84 -13.02
N ARG A 314 -16.55 3.60 -14.13
CA ARG A 314 -16.76 2.46 -15.00
C ARG A 314 -15.52 1.62 -15.01
N GLU A 315 -15.65 0.43 -14.51
CA GLU A 315 -14.60 -0.58 -14.47
C GLU A 315 -15.17 -1.82 -15.14
N THR A 316 -14.79 -1.99 -16.39
CA THR A 316 -15.02 -3.24 -17.11
C THR A 316 -13.67 -3.88 -17.28
N PHE A 317 -13.45 -4.95 -16.57
CA PHE A 317 -12.28 -5.81 -16.76
C PHE A 317 -12.66 -7.26 -16.52
N SER A 318 -11.95 -8.11 -17.22
CA SER A 318 -12.02 -9.55 -17.07
C SER A 318 -10.64 -10.11 -16.81
N THR A 319 -10.57 -11.19 -16.05
CA THR A 319 -9.36 -12.00 -16.02
C THR A 319 -9.31 -12.84 -17.29
N ILE A 320 -8.28 -12.65 -18.09
CA ILE A 320 -8.08 -13.36 -19.37
C ILE A 320 -7.08 -14.51 -19.26
N GLY A 321 -6.50 -14.73 -18.10
CA GLY A 321 -5.55 -15.80 -17.84
C GLY A 321 -4.90 -15.68 -16.46
N GLU A 322 -4.16 -16.72 -16.06
CA GLU A 322 -3.37 -16.75 -14.85
C GLU A 322 -1.99 -17.37 -15.10
N GLN A 323 -1.01 -16.96 -14.32
CA GLN A 323 0.35 -17.50 -14.35
C GLN A 323 0.84 -17.74 -12.90
N PRO A 324 1.66 -18.78 -12.65
CA PRO A 324 2.29 -18.97 -11.34
C PRO A 324 3.13 -17.74 -10.94
N SER A 325 3.07 -17.37 -9.67
CA SER A 325 3.83 -16.27 -9.08
C SER A 325 4.52 -16.72 -7.80
N PRO A 326 5.72 -16.21 -7.47
CA PRO A 326 6.49 -16.77 -6.35
C PRO A 326 5.88 -16.49 -4.97
N LYS A 327 5.27 -15.33 -4.73
CA LYS A 327 4.89 -14.94 -3.35
C LYS A 327 3.46 -14.42 -3.20
N ASN A 328 3.05 -13.44 -3.97
CA ASN A 328 1.75 -12.77 -3.84
C ASN A 328 0.93 -12.90 -5.11
N ASN A 329 -0.39 -12.92 -4.96
CA ASN A 329 -1.26 -12.81 -6.12
C ASN A 329 -1.18 -11.39 -6.68
N LEU A 330 -0.86 -11.29 -7.95
CA LEU A 330 -0.70 -10.04 -8.67
C LEU A 330 -1.77 -9.88 -9.74
N PHE A 331 -2.23 -8.65 -9.93
CA PHE A 331 -3.12 -8.27 -11.03
C PHE A 331 -2.34 -7.42 -12.01
N SER A 332 -2.24 -7.86 -13.24
CA SER A 332 -1.41 -7.24 -14.27
C SER A 332 -2.16 -7.10 -15.59
N SER A 333 -1.89 -6.03 -16.35
CA SER A 333 -2.43 -5.91 -17.70
C SER A 333 -1.68 -6.82 -18.68
N PRO A 334 -2.34 -7.35 -19.74
CA PRO A 334 -1.71 -8.24 -20.71
C PRO A 334 -0.49 -7.63 -21.41
N PHE A 335 -0.49 -6.34 -21.65
CA PHE A 335 0.64 -5.62 -22.23
C PHE A 335 1.92 -5.81 -21.41
N ARG A 336 1.80 -5.81 -20.06
CA ARG A 336 2.93 -5.85 -19.14
C ARG A 336 3.41 -7.26 -18.82
N THR A 337 2.62 -8.25 -19.12
CA THR A 337 2.87 -9.65 -18.76
C THR A 337 3.05 -10.57 -19.95
N ALA A 338 2.75 -10.12 -21.19
CA ALA A 338 2.75 -10.94 -22.41
C ALA A 338 4.09 -11.65 -22.72
N ALA A 339 5.18 -11.24 -22.07
CA ALA A 339 6.52 -11.81 -22.25
C ALA A 339 7.10 -12.46 -20.98
N LEU A 340 6.27 -12.70 -19.93
CA LEU A 340 6.77 -13.33 -18.70
C LEU A 340 7.18 -14.79 -18.96
N ARG A 341 8.47 -15.06 -18.85
CA ARG A 341 8.92 -16.35 -18.36
C ARG A 341 8.75 -16.31 -16.84
N PRO A 342 8.09 -17.30 -16.22
CA PRO A 342 8.06 -17.36 -14.76
C PRO A 342 9.51 -17.29 -14.24
N PRO A 343 9.81 -16.47 -13.23
CA PRO A 343 11.13 -16.51 -12.61
C PRO A 343 11.39 -17.94 -12.15
N PRO A 344 12.66 -18.41 -12.15
CA PRO A 344 12.97 -19.72 -11.60
C PRO A 344 12.44 -19.74 -10.16
N LEU A 345 11.56 -20.70 -9.91
CA LEU A 345 10.89 -20.87 -8.65
C LEU A 345 11.96 -21.04 -7.57
N ARG A 346 12.04 -20.08 -6.64
CA ARG A 346 12.76 -20.33 -5.39
C ARG A 346 11.98 -21.43 -4.67
N GLU A 347 12.65 -22.53 -4.40
CA GLU A 347 12.14 -23.50 -3.44
C GLU A 347 11.77 -22.73 -2.18
N ARG A 348 10.48 -22.68 -1.85
CA ARG A 348 10.09 -22.24 -0.51
C ARG A 348 10.73 -23.22 0.44
N PRO A 349 11.35 -22.75 1.55
CA PRO A 349 11.68 -23.66 2.62
C PRO A 349 10.43 -24.48 2.91
N GLU A 350 10.58 -25.79 2.94
CA GLU A 350 9.49 -26.70 3.30
C GLU A 350 8.84 -26.17 4.58
N LYS A 351 7.51 -26.02 4.57
CA LYS A 351 6.81 -25.73 5.81
C LYS A 351 7.22 -26.83 6.79
N PRO A 352 7.72 -26.49 7.97
CA PRO A 352 8.06 -27.51 8.95
C PRO A 352 6.86 -28.43 9.11
N THR A 353 7.11 -29.74 9.07
CA THR A 353 6.07 -30.76 9.27
C THR A 353 5.41 -30.45 10.60
N ILE A 354 4.15 -30.05 10.58
CA ILE A 354 3.41 -29.74 11.82
C ILE A 354 3.13 -31.07 12.50
N PRO A 355 3.65 -31.33 13.72
CA PRO A 355 3.35 -32.54 14.43
C PRO A 355 1.84 -32.67 14.65
N HIS A 356 1.28 -33.82 14.32
CA HIS A 356 -0.11 -34.12 14.62
C HIS A 356 -0.21 -34.60 16.07
N TYR A 357 -0.87 -33.81 16.91
CA TYR A 357 -1.20 -34.19 18.28
C TYR A 357 -2.72 -34.31 18.43
N THR A 358 -3.16 -35.27 19.24
CA THR A 358 -4.54 -35.31 19.69
C THR A 358 -4.75 -34.37 20.88
N LEU A 359 -5.99 -33.97 21.13
CA LEU A 359 -6.32 -33.14 22.31
C LEU A 359 -5.99 -33.87 23.63
N GLU A 360 -6.11 -35.18 23.66
CA GLU A 360 -5.80 -35.99 24.85
C GLU A 360 -4.30 -36.00 25.16
N GLU A 361 -3.44 -36.14 24.14
CA GLU A 361 -1.99 -36.02 24.31
C GLU A 361 -1.60 -34.61 24.83
N ILE A 362 -2.20 -33.58 24.30
CA ILE A 362 -1.85 -32.20 24.70
C ILE A 362 -2.35 -31.81 26.09
N LYS A 363 -3.39 -32.45 26.60
CA LYS A 363 -3.81 -32.26 28.01
C LYS A 363 -2.74 -32.64 29.01
N GLN A 364 -1.82 -33.52 28.62
CA GLN A 364 -0.69 -33.97 29.45
C GLN A 364 0.55 -33.06 29.31
N PHE A 365 0.54 -32.12 28.36
CA PHE A 365 1.66 -31.22 28.13
C PHE A 365 1.76 -30.13 29.20
N SER A 366 3.00 -29.79 29.54
CA SER A 366 3.30 -28.68 30.45
C SER A 366 3.45 -27.35 29.70
N VAL A 367 3.31 -26.25 30.40
CA VAL A 367 3.60 -24.92 29.87
C VAL A 367 5.09 -24.76 29.64
N TYR A 368 5.51 -24.57 28.39
CA TYR A 368 6.91 -24.40 28.02
C TYR A 368 7.32 -22.91 28.03
N SER A 369 6.58 -22.05 27.29
CA SER A 369 6.93 -20.63 27.21
C SER A 369 5.75 -19.78 26.83
N LYS A 370 5.80 -18.49 27.23
CA LYS A 370 4.87 -17.47 26.74
C LYS A 370 5.20 -17.08 25.30
N ARG A 371 4.20 -17.01 24.46
CA ARG A 371 4.34 -16.65 23.04
C ARG A 371 3.50 -15.43 22.68
N VAL A 372 4.09 -14.59 21.82
CA VAL A 372 3.41 -13.42 21.22
C VAL A 372 3.78 -13.38 19.75
N PHE A 373 2.78 -13.43 18.88
CA PHE A 373 2.98 -13.36 17.44
C PHE A 373 1.77 -12.76 16.74
N GLY A 374 1.87 -12.45 15.45
CA GLY A 374 0.79 -11.91 14.66
C GLY A 374 1.27 -10.90 13.61
N ASN A 375 0.34 -10.16 13.01
CA ASN A 375 0.63 -9.07 12.10
C ASN A 375 0.78 -7.76 12.88
N LEU A 376 2.00 -7.45 13.36
CA LEU A 376 2.29 -6.39 14.32
C LEU A 376 2.86 -5.11 13.70
N ASN A 377 3.15 -5.12 12.40
CA ASN A 377 3.98 -4.10 11.73
C ASN A 377 3.21 -2.83 11.31
N PHE A 378 2.31 -2.32 12.15
CA PHE A 378 1.60 -1.07 11.89
C PHE A 378 1.88 -0.07 13.02
N PRO A 379 2.37 1.14 12.73
CA PRO A 379 2.62 2.16 13.75
C PRO A 379 1.29 2.71 14.28
N ARG A 380 1.23 2.98 15.57
CA ARG A 380 0.03 3.51 16.25
C ARG A 380 -0.38 4.89 15.75
N LEU A 381 0.62 5.72 15.46
CA LEU A 381 0.45 7.06 14.92
C LEU A 381 1.32 7.17 13.67
N ILE A 382 0.77 7.78 12.63
CA ILE A 382 1.47 8.06 11.38
C ILE A 382 1.75 9.55 11.35
N ASP A 383 3.04 9.90 11.35
CA ASP A 383 3.47 11.27 11.08
C ASP A 383 3.54 11.48 9.57
N ILE A 384 2.57 12.23 9.04
CA ILE A 384 2.47 12.56 7.62
C ILE A 384 3.31 13.76 7.19
N PHE A 385 3.92 14.46 8.15
CA PHE A 385 4.83 15.56 7.88
C PHE A 385 6.15 15.36 8.61
N SER A 386 7.26 15.42 7.86
CA SER A 386 8.60 15.34 8.41
C SER A 386 9.41 16.60 8.09
N ARG A 387 10.34 16.94 8.98
CA ARG A 387 11.23 18.07 8.80
C ARG A 387 12.19 17.78 7.63
N GLY A 388 12.19 18.62 6.61
CA GLY A 388 13.17 18.58 5.52
C GLY A 388 14.49 19.23 5.91
N SER A 389 15.54 18.97 5.12
CA SER A 389 16.84 19.64 5.30
C SER A 389 16.71 21.14 4.98
N ASN A 390 17.45 21.98 5.73
CA ASN A 390 17.50 23.43 5.54
C ASN A 390 18.45 23.74 4.37
N ASN A 391 17.93 23.93 3.16
CA ASN A 391 18.74 24.24 1.99
C ASN A 391 18.69 25.70 1.52
N GLU A 392 17.92 26.56 2.20
CA GLU A 392 17.84 27.99 1.87
C GLU A 392 18.09 28.83 3.13
N LYS A 393 18.85 29.91 3.00
CA LYS A 393 19.26 30.85 4.04
C LYS A 393 18.19 31.10 5.12
N GLY A 394 18.27 30.39 6.25
CA GLY A 394 17.41 30.58 7.41
C GLY A 394 15.96 30.09 7.29
N ALA A 395 15.53 29.59 6.14
CA ALA A 395 14.19 29.04 5.96
C ALA A 395 14.15 27.55 6.38
N LYS A 396 13.07 27.19 7.06
CA LYS A 396 12.80 25.81 7.52
C LYS A 396 11.72 25.22 6.63
N THR A 397 11.77 23.92 6.34
CA THR A 397 10.82 23.24 5.45
C THR A 397 10.20 22.03 6.14
N LEU A 398 8.87 21.92 6.07
CA LEU A 398 8.13 20.70 6.33
C LEU A 398 7.76 20.05 4.99
N ARG A 399 8.05 18.77 4.86
CA ARG A 399 7.61 17.94 3.73
C ARG A 399 6.75 16.81 4.26
N ARG A 400 5.75 16.41 3.48
CA ARG A 400 4.88 15.30 3.83
C ARG A 400 5.52 13.95 3.52
N SER A 401 5.10 12.93 4.27
CA SER A 401 5.42 11.54 4.01
C SER A 401 4.41 10.92 3.03
N PHE A 402 4.84 9.91 2.27
CA PHE A 402 3.99 9.11 1.38
C PHE A 402 3.44 7.92 2.15
N VAL A 403 2.50 8.19 3.05
CA VAL A 403 1.87 7.19 3.90
C VAL A 403 0.37 7.31 3.79
N SER A 404 -0.31 6.18 3.68
CA SER A 404 -1.75 6.09 3.79
C SER A 404 -2.14 5.22 4.98
N GLU A 405 -3.10 5.67 5.75
CA GLU A 405 -3.73 4.88 6.79
C GLU A 405 -4.76 3.95 6.15
N THR A 406 -4.73 2.67 6.55
CA THR A 406 -5.62 1.64 5.99
C THR A 406 -6.40 0.94 7.09
N ALA A 407 -7.72 0.98 6.99
CA ALA A 407 -8.64 0.35 7.93
C ALA A 407 -10.00 0.04 7.28
N GLU A 408 -10.67 -1.02 7.74
CA GLU A 408 -12.03 -1.39 7.33
C GLU A 408 -13.03 -1.17 8.46
N TYR A 409 -14.21 -0.66 8.11
CA TYR A 409 -15.36 -0.64 9.01
C TYR A 409 -15.89 -2.07 9.19
N VAL A 410 -15.49 -2.69 10.29
CA VAL A 410 -15.85 -4.09 10.60
C VAL A 410 -17.18 -4.23 11.31
N THR A 411 -17.77 -3.11 11.74
CA THR A 411 -19.14 -3.04 12.27
C THR A 411 -20.08 -2.46 11.21
N SER A 412 -20.03 -3.02 10.00
CA SER A 412 -20.85 -2.66 8.83
C SER A 412 -21.70 -3.86 8.38
N ASN A 413 -22.21 -3.78 7.17
CA ASN A 413 -22.95 -4.89 6.54
C ASN A 413 -22.05 -6.04 6.05
N GLN A 414 -20.74 -5.94 6.26
CA GLN A 414 -19.77 -6.96 5.90
C GLN A 414 -19.18 -7.61 7.15
N LYS A 415 -18.98 -8.91 7.12
CA LYS A 415 -18.13 -9.65 8.07
C LYS A 415 -16.75 -9.83 7.44
N TYR A 416 -15.73 -9.76 8.27
CA TYR A 416 -14.34 -9.98 7.87
C TYR A 416 -13.72 -11.08 8.71
N SER A 417 -12.83 -11.85 8.09
CA SER A 417 -12.07 -12.90 8.77
C SER A 417 -10.63 -12.88 8.31
N GLN A 418 -9.71 -13.00 9.26
CA GLN A 418 -8.26 -13.09 9.04
C GLN A 418 -7.79 -14.48 9.41
N LYS A 419 -7.02 -15.11 8.52
CA LYS A 419 -6.37 -16.38 8.78
C LYS A 419 -5.16 -16.19 9.69
N ILE A 420 -4.97 -17.13 10.63
CA ILE A 420 -3.84 -17.17 11.54
C ILE A 420 -3.24 -18.58 11.54
N ASP A 421 -1.93 -18.69 11.57
CA ASP A 421 -1.23 -19.98 11.71
C ASP A 421 -0.74 -20.16 13.16
N ILE A 422 -1.06 -21.31 13.72
CA ILE A 422 -0.63 -21.76 15.05
C ILE A 422 0.43 -22.85 14.84
N PRO A 423 1.73 -22.55 15.09
CA PRO A 423 2.81 -23.48 14.74
C PRO A 423 3.09 -24.57 15.78
N TYR A 424 2.52 -24.46 16.98
CA TYR A 424 2.70 -25.36 18.11
C TYR A 424 1.42 -25.46 18.94
N PRO A 425 1.23 -26.48 19.80
CA PRO A 425 0.11 -26.52 20.74
C PRO A 425 0.11 -25.28 21.62
N LEU A 426 -0.98 -24.50 21.61
CA LEU A 426 -1.08 -23.20 22.25
C LEU A 426 -2.27 -23.14 23.22
N LYS A 427 -2.00 -22.95 24.51
CA LYS A 427 -3.03 -22.51 25.46
C LYS A 427 -3.26 -21.02 25.23
N LEU A 428 -4.37 -20.70 24.57
CA LEU A 428 -4.71 -19.34 24.14
C LEU A 428 -5.08 -18.47 25.34
N TYR A 429 -4.43 -17.32 25.49
CA TYR A 429 -4.76 -16.33 26.51
C TYR A 429 -5.66 -15.24 25.97
N ASP A 430 -5.21 -14.52 24.95
CA ASP A 430 -6.02 -13.57 24.19
C ASP A 430 -5.56 -13.39 22.75
N ILE A 431 -6.45 -12.83 21.95
CA ILE A 431 -6.14 -12.27 20.64
C ILE A 431 -6.54 -10.81 20.68
N SER A 432 -5.59 -9.90 20.41
CA SER A 432 -5.86 -8.47 20.34
C SER A 432 -5.97 -8.04 18.89
N LEU A 433 -6.94 -7.16 18.58
CA LEU A 433 -7.10 -6.52 17.27
C LEU A 433 -6.71 -5.06 17.35
N ALA A 434 -6.11 -4.52 16.30
CA ALA A 434 -5.82 -3.08 16.16
C ALA A 434 -7.09 -2.35 15.71
N LEU A 435 -7.88 -1.86 16.65
CA LEU A 435 -9.19 -1.23 16.40
C LEU A 435 -9.19 0.27 16.71
N HIS A 436 -9.99 1.02 15.94
CA HIS A 436 -10.37 2.40 16.24
C HIS A 436 -11.88 2.47 16.45
N LYS A 437 -12.29 3.08 17.55
CA LYS A 437 -13.69 3.37 17.86
C LYS A 437 -14.07 4.75 17.33
N PHE A 438 -15.05 4.80 16.44
CA PHE A 438 -15.64 6.05 15.95
C PHE A 438 -16.89 6.46 16.73
N GLY A 439 -17.65 5.51 17.25
CA GLY A 439 -18.88 5.79 17.95
C GLY A 439 -19.50 4.56 18.59
N GLY A 440 -20.69 4.76 19.18
CA GLY A 440 -21.43 3.74 19.88
C GLY A 440 -21.12 3.68 21.37
N GLN A 441 -22.15 3.42 22.18
CA GLN A 441 -22.05 3.27 23.63
C GLN A 441 -22.73 1.98 24.10
N LYS A 442 -23.65 1.44 23.33
CA LYS A 442 -24.47 0.27 23.66
C LYS A 442 -24.08 -0.95 22.86
N GLY A 443 -24.02 -2.12 23.52
CA GLY A 443 -23.73 -3.40 22.88
C GLY A 443 -22.34 -3.95 23.24
N PHE A 444 -21.94 -4.98 22.50
CA PHE A 444 -20.77 -5.79 22.81
C PHE A 444 -19.93 -6.08 21.58
N LEU A 445 -18.63 -6.28 21.81
CA LEU A 445 -17.69 -6.89 20.86
C LEU A 445 -17.27 -8.26 21.38
N TRP A 446 -17.02 -9.20 20.47
CA TRP A 446 -16.40 -10.49 20.77
C TRP A 446 -15.58 -10.96 19.55
N LEU A 447 -14.62 -11.83 19.79
CA LEU A 447 -13.83 -12.45 18.74
C LEU A 447 -14.18 -13.93 18.67
N THR A 448 -14.29 -14.45 17.46
CA THR A 448 -14.56 -15.87 17.20
C THR A 448 -13.34 -16.49 16.53
N VAL A 449 -12.88 -17.63 17.02
CA VAL A 449 -11.88 -18.49 16.36
C VAL A 449 -12.64 -19.58 15.61
N ILE A 450 -12.31 -19.75 14.33
CA ILE A 450 -13.03 -20.58 13.38
C ILE A 450 -12.02 -21.55 12.74
N LYS A 451 -12.40 -22.80 12.53
CA LYS A 451 -11.60 -23.83 11.86
C LYS A 451 -11.40 -23.47 10.39
N ASP A 452 -10.17 -23.69 9.90
CA ASP A 452 -9.89 -23.58 8.46
C ASP A 452 -10.19 -24.91 7.76
N GLU A 453 -11.03 -24.87 6.74
CA GLU A 453 -11.20 -25.98 5.80
C GLU A 453 -11.20 -25.45 4.38
N HIS A 454 -10.33 -26.03 3.54
CA HIS A 454 -10.16 -25.60 2.14
C HIS A 454 -9.96 -24.08 1.98
N ASN A 455 -9.18 -23.50 2.89
CA ASN A 455 -8.89 -22.07 2.93
C ASN A 455 -10.13 -21.17 3.14
N LYS A 456 -11.12 -21.65 3.89
CA LYS A 456 -12.34 -20.91 4.26
C LYS A 456 -12.66 -21.12 5.74
N PRO A 457 -13.25 -20.11 6.41
CA PRO A 457 -13.83 -20.26 7.74
C PRO A 457 -15.04 -21.19 7.69
N VAL A 458 -15.07 -22.25 8.47
CA VAL A 458 -16.18 -23.24 8.45
C VAL A 458 -16.84 -23.34 9.82
N GLU A 459 -16.17 -23.89 10.80
CA GLU A 459 -16.73 -24.24 12.11
C GLU A 459 -16.16 -23.38 13.22
N ARG A 460 -17.01 -22.90 14.14
CA ARG A 460 -16.57 -22.13 15.31
C ARG A 460 -15.92 -23.05 16.34
N ILE A 461 -14.65 -22.81 16.64
CA ILE A 461 -13.88 -23.49 17.66
C ILE A 461 -14.04 -22.83 19.03
N ALA A 462 -13.93 -21.48 19.08
CA ALA A 462 -13.99 -20.73 20.32
C ALA A 462 -14.60 -19.35 20.13
N LYS A 463 -15.16 -18.81 21.22
CA LYS A 463 -15.64 -17.42 21.30
C LYS A 463 -15.01 -16.77 22.53
N SER A 464 -14.50 -15.56 22.39
CA SER A 464 -13.94 -14.77 23.48
C SER A 464 -14.98 -14.32 24.48
N LYS A 465 -14.54 -13.86 25.66
CA LYS A 465 -15.39 -13.03 26.53
C LYS A 465 -15.86 -11.80 25.78
N MET A 466 -17.10 -11.39 26.08
CA MET A 466 -17.72 -10.21 25.46
C MET A 466 -17.22 -8.94 26.15
N ILE A 467 -16.91 -7.92 25.35
CA ILE A 467 -16.46 -6.60 25.84
C ILE A 467 -17.60 -5.62 25.59
N HIS A 468 -18.11 -4.97 26.64
CA HIS A 468 -19.09 -3.90 26.49
C HIS A 468 -18.44 -2.68 25.83
N ILE A 469 -19.07 -2.08 24.81
CA ILE A 469 -18.50 -1.03 23.97
C ILE A 469 -18.10 0.22 24.77
N SER A 470 -18.85 0.55 25.84
CA SER A 470 -18.55 1.71 26.70
C SER A 470 -17.20 1.62 27.40
N ARG A 471 -16.62 0.41 27.56
CA ARG A 471 -15.30 0.21 28.17
C ARG A 471 -14.15 0.54 27.21
N ILE A 472 -14.46 0.79 25.93
CA ILE A 472 -13.47 1.12 24.92
C ILE A 472 -13.52 2.63 24.69
N GLY A 473 -12.44 3.32 25.07
CA GLY A 473 -12.31 4.76 24.90
C GLY A 473 -12.07 5.17 23.44
N PHE A 474 -12.29 6.47 23.18
CA PHE A 474 -11.86 7.10 21.94
C PHE A 474 -10.35 7.34 22.01
N PHE A 475 -9.66 7.11 20.91
CA PHE A 475 -8.21 7.27 20.85
C PHE A 475 -7.76 7.70 19.44
N ASN A 476 -6.75 8.54 19.33
CA ASN A 476 -6.16 8.88 18.03
C ASN A 476 -5.37 7.67 17.48
N GLY A 477 -5.65 7.28 16.25
CA GLY A 477 -5.11 6.07 15.65
C GLY A 477 -5.85 4.81 16.15
N TYR A 478 -5.15 3.71 16.34
CA TYR A 478 -5.73 2.47 16.86
C TYR A 478 -5.24 2.17 18.28
N GLN A 479 -5.97 1.29 18.94
CA GLN A 479 -5.54 0.64 20.18
C GLN A 479 -5.67 -0.89 20.03
N TRP A 480 -4.80 -1.62 20.73
CA TRP A 480 -4.89 -3.07 20.83
C TRP A 480 -6.01 -3.45 21.80
N ILE A 481 -7.14 -3.94 21.28
CA ILE A 481 -8.27 -4.42 22.07
C ILE A 481 -8.10 -5.91 22.29
N PRO A 482 -7.83 -6.38 23.54
CA PRO A 482 -7.63 -7.79 23.86
C PRO A 482 -8.97 -8.50 24.04
N PHE A 483 -9.17 -9.59 23.32
CA PHE A 483 -10.29 -10.51 23.45
C PHE A 483 -9.80 -11.78 24.16
N SER A 484 -10.15 -11.93 25.43
CA SER A 484 -9.69 -13.02 26.30
C SER A 484 -10.50 -14.30 26.06
N PHE A 485 -9.81 -15.44 26.11
CA PHE A 485 -10.39 -16.77 26.02
C PHE A 485 -10.17 -17.54 27.33
N ALA A 486 -11.13 -18.39 27.70
CA ALA A 486 -11.03 -19.26 28.86
C ALA A 486 -10.82 -20.69 28.41
N ASP A 487 -9.73 -21.33 28.87
CA ASP A 487 -9.41 -22.73 28.71
C ASP A 487 -9.45 -23.25 27.25
N VAL A 488 -9.02 -22.42 26.31
CA VAL A 488 -8.93 -22.77 24.89
C VAL A 488 -7.51 -23.23 24.58
N ILE A 489 -7.39 -24.45 24.06
CA ILE A 489 -6.16 -25.00 23.50
C ILE A 489 -6.34 -25.10 21.99
N LEU A 490 -5.44 -24.47 21.24
CA LEU A 490 -5.39 -24.58 19.80
C LEU A 490 -4.29 -25.56 19.41
N LEU A 491 -4.64 -26.52 18.56
CA LEU A 491 -3.69 -27.45 17.94
C LEU A 491 -2.85 -26.72 16.89
N PRO A 492 -1.65 -27.24 16.54
CA PRO A 492 -0.92 -26.73 15.39
C PRO A 492 -1.79 -26.80 14.13
N GLY A 493 -1.87 -25.68 13.39
CA GLY A 493 -2.72 -25.59 12.20
C GLY A 493 -3.15 -24.18 11.87
N SER A 494 -3.98 -24.05 10.85
CA SER A 494 -4.55 -22.77 10.42
C SER A 494 -5.94 -22.58 10.98
N TYR A 495 -6.23 -21.35 11.41
CA TYR A 495 -7.52 -20.93 11.93
C TYR A 495 -7.89 -19.57 11.33
N TRP A 496 -9.16 -19.20 11.50
CA TRP A 496 -9.66 -17.88 11.14
C TRP A 496 -10.13 -17.14 12.39
N ILE A 497 -9.91 -15.84 12.44
CA ILE A 497 -10.45 -14.96 13.47
C ILE A 497 -11.43 -13.97 12.84
N SER A 498 -12.60 -13.81 13.45
CA SER A 498 -13.63 -12.88 12.98
C SER A 498 -14.21 -12.07 14.12
N LEU A 499 -14.32 -10.74 13.94
CA LEU A 499 -14.92 -9.84 14.92
C LEU A 499 -16.44 -9.88 14.81
N GLY A 500 -17.09 -10.21 15.93
CA GLY A 500 -18.52 -10.10 16.10
C GLY A 500 -18.89 -8.87 16.93
N TYR A 501 -20.09 -8.33 16.70
CA TYR A 501 -20.58 -7.17 17.43
C TYR A 501 -22.11 -7.15 17.53
N SER A 502 -22.60 -6.34 18.51
CA SER A 502 -24.02 -6.02 18.68
C SER A 502 -24.18 -4.55 19.07
N GLY A 503 -25.40 -4.05 18.98
CA GLY A 503 -25.72 -2.66 19.35
C GLY A 503 -25.31 -1.64 18.30
N ASP A 504 -24.90 -0.45 18.77
CA ASP A 504 -24.58 0.73 17.97
C ASP A 504 -23.08 0.94 17.74
N ALA A 505 -22.29 -0.14 17.81
CA ALA A 505 -20.85 -0.11 17.67
C ALA A 505 -20.40 0.42 16.30
N ILE A 506 -19.49 1.37 16.28
CA ILE A 506 -18.83 1.86 15.05
C ILE A 506 -17.33 1.73 15.23
N PHE A 507 -16.77 0.68 14.63
CA PHE A 507 -15.35 0.36 14.68
C PHE A 507 -14.79 0.11 13.31
N ASN A 508 -13.50 0.44 13.12
CA ASN A 508 -12.73 -0.12 12.04
C ASN A 508 -11.55 -0.95 12.57
N TRP A 509 -11.06 -1.85 11.72
CA TRP A 509 -9.91 -2.70 11.96
C TRP A 509 -8.82 -2.33 10.99
N PHE A 510 -7.62 -2.07 11.50
CA PHE A 510 -6.47 -1.65 10.70
C PHE A 510 -5.85 -2.84 9.97
N TYR A 511 -5.33 -2.59 8.77
CA TYR A 511 -4.73 -3.59 7.92
C TYR A 511 -3.49 -3.08 7.18
N LEU A 512 -2.69 -4.00 6.68
CA LEU A 512 -1.59 -3.76 5.75
C LEU A 512 -1.93 -4.32 4.38
N LEU A 513 -1.68 -3.54 3.35
CA LEU A 513 -1.91 -3.95 1.97
C LEU A 513 -0.86 -4.97 1.50
N GLY A 514 -1.24 -5.85 0.57
CA GLY A 514 -0.34 -6.78 -0.11
C GLY A 514 -0.11 -8.12 0.61
N ASN A 515 -0.98 -8.50 1.53
CA ASN A 515 -0.96 -9.79 2.23
C ASN A 515 0.41 -10.14 2.84
N PRO A 516 0.94 -9.32 3.78
CA PRO A 516 2.30 -9.48 4.28
C PRO A 516 2.45 -10.58 5.35
N TYR A 517 1.36 -11.14 5.87
CA TYR A 517 1.41 -12.06 7.01
C TYR A 517 1.73 -13.51 6.58
N ILE A 518 0.79 -14.21 5.97
CA ILE A 518 0.99 -15.61 5.55
C ILE A 518 1.15 -15.71 4.04
N GLY A 519 0.36 -14.94 3.32
CA GLY A 519 0.35 -14.94 1.87
C GLY A 519 -1.02 -14.56 1.31
N PRO A 520 -1.24 -14.79 0.02
CA PRO A 520 -2.51 -14.49 -0.59
C PRO A 520 -3.61 -15.40 -0.01
N GLU A 521 -4.83 -14.96 -0.02
CA GLU A 521 -6.01 -15.74 0.38
C GLU A 521 -6.19 -15.93 1.90
N ASP A 522 -5.53 -15.14 2.73
CA ASP A 522 -5.64 -15.22 4.19
C ASP A 522 -6.55 -14.16 4.83
N THR A 523 -7.17 -13.30 4.02
CA THR A 523 -8.22 -12.37 4.47
C THR A 523 -9.47 -12.49 3.60
N ARG A 524 -10.61 -12.73 4.24
CA ARG A 524 -11.89 -12.91 3.55
C ARG A 524 -12.98 -12.01 4.10
N SER A 525 -13.95 -11.70 3.25
CA SER A 525 -15.19 -11.06 3.66
C SER A 525 -16.44 -11.81 3.16
N CYS A 526 -17.55 -11.60 3.85
CA CYS A 526 -18.86 -12.00 3.34
C CYS A 526 -19.92 -10.99 3.79
N PRO A 527 -21.07 -10.86 3.08
CA PRO A 527 -22.20 -10.11 3.55
C PRO A 527 -22.66 -10.61 4.93
N ARG A 528 -23.08 -9.70 5.82
CA ARG A 528 -23.46 -10.04 7.20
C ARG A 528 -24.56 -11.10 7.30
N GLU A 529 -25.49 -11.08 6.36
CA GLU A 529 -26.63 -11.99 6.30
C GLU A 529 -26.29 -13.36 5.70
N LYS A 530 -25.09 -13.50 5.12
CA LYS A 530 -24.62 -14.73 4.48
C LYS A 530 -23.46 -15.34 5.27
N ASN A 531 -23.21 -16.62 5.03
CA ASN A 531 -22.04 -17.34 5.55
C ASN A 531 -21.13 -17.84 4.42
N THR A 532 -21.20 -17.23 3.25
CA THR A 532 -20.36 -17.56 2.11
C THR A 532 -19.10 -16.68 2.12
N TRP A 533 -17.96 -17.25 2.48
CA TRP A 533 -16.67 -16.59 2.56
C TRP A 533 -15.92 -16.63 1.22
N ASP A 534 -16.56 -16.21 0.13
CA ASP A 534 -16.03 -16.35 -1.23
C ASP A 534 -15.21 -15.14 -1.69
N THR A 535 -15.28 -14.02 -0.96
CA THR A 535 -14.57 -12.79 -1.33
C THR A 535 -13.25 -12.68 -0.59
N LEU A 536 -12.15 -12.72 -1.34
CA LEU A 536 -10.79 -12.47 -0.87
C LEU A 536 -10.48 -10.98 -0.83
N GLN A 537 -9.60 -10.59 0.09
CA GLN A 537 -9.07 -9.23 0.20
C GLN A 537 -7.59 -9.22 -0.19
N ASN A 538 -7.11 -8.10 -0.68
CA ASN A 538 -5.69 -7.90 -1.02
C ASN A 538 -4.87 -7.29 0.14
N TYR A 539 -5.25 -7.58 1.36
CA TYR A 539 -4.62 -7.05 2.56
C TYR A 539 -4.77 -7.99 3.76
N ASP A 540 -3.94 -7.79 4.78
CA ASP A 540 -3.99 -8.51 6.05
C ASP A 540 -4.28 -7.58 7.20
N PHE A 541 -5.24 -7.94 8.04
CA PHE A 541 -5.54 -7.21 9.25
C PHE A 541 -4.42 -7.31 10.29
N ASN A 542 -4.28 -6.26 11.09
CA ASN A 542 -3.36 -6.22 12.21
C ASN A 542 -3.98 -6.89 13.43
N PHE A 543 -3.32 -7.93 13.91
CA PHE A 543 -3.72 -8.69 15.09
C PHE A 543 -2.50 -9.17 15.86
N ARG A 544 -2.71 -9.55 17.13
CA ARG A 544 -1.68 -10.07 18.03
C ARG A 544 -2.25 -11.23 18.83
N VAL A 545 -1.67 -12.41 18.69
CA VAL A 545 -1.99 -13.62 19.49
C VAL A 545 -1.06 -13.68 20.68
N ARG A 546 -1.61 -13.95 21.88
CA ARG A 546 -0.85 -14.22 23.10
C ARG A 546 -1.33 -15.54 23.72
N GLY A 547 -0.40 -16.37 24.11
CA GLY A 547 -0.69 -17.64 24.74
C GLY A 547 0.55 -18.30 25.33
N PHE A 548 0.39 -19.53 25.74
CA PHE A 548 1.46 -20.36 26.28
C PHE A 548 1.65 -21.57 25.37
N GLU A 549 2.86 -21.73 24.85
CA GLU A 549 3.25 -22.94 24.15
C GLU A 549 3.24 -24.12 25.14
N LEU A 550 2.65 -25.21 24.72
CA LEU A 550 2.61 -26.48 25.47
C LEU A 550 3.57 -27.47 24.85
N ARG A 551 4.30 -28.20 25.70
CA ARG A 551 5.19 -29.33 25.29
C ARG A 551 4.99 -30.52 26.21
N GLY A 552 5.05 -31.73 25.62
CA GLY A 552 5.02 -33.02 26.31
C GLY A 552 6.39 -33.43 26.77
#